data_3ba88e6d6d4c0d05d01bce07d405e457
#
_entry.id   3ba88e6d6d4c0d05d01bce07d405e457
#
_cell.length_a   1.000
_cell.length_b   1.000
_cell.length_c   1.000
_cell.angle_alpha   90.00
_cell.angle_beta   90.00
_cell.angle_gamma   90.00
#
_symmetry.space_group_name_H-M   'P 1'
#
loop_
_entity.id
_entity.type
_entity.pdbx_description
1 polymer ?
#
loop_
_entity_poly.entity_id
_entity_poly.type
_entity_poly.pdbx_seq_one_letter_code
_entity_poly.pdbx_strand_id
1 'polypeptide(L)'
;MELIVSKFGGTSLATSSSFLQVADIVKSNKDRRYIVASAPGKKGKEDTKVTDLLYLTYDLAKHNINFADTLDKVEEKYKEIISGCGLNFDIDVYFKDITEKLKEGTTKEYIASRGEYLNALILSKLIGYDFVDACEVIFFDEEGRFLQDKSYDAIVKMKEEHECAVIPGFYGQDPTGTVRTFSRGGGDLTGSIVSRGVGADLYENWTDVSGFLSADPRIVHNPRQIDEITYSELRELSYAGASVLHEEAILPLIGEDIPIQVKNTFKPEDKGTLIVSDAKTQTDRI
;
A
#
# COMPACT_ATOMS: atom_id res chain seq x y z
N MET A 1 3.34 10.66 22.57
CA MET A 1 3.09 10.96 21.16
C MET A 1 2.94 9.59 20.49
N GLU A 2 1.79 9.32 19.95
CA GLU A 2 1.48 8.04 19.32
C GLU A 2 2.21 7.94 17.96
N LEU A 3 2.67 6.78 17.55
CA LEU A 3 3.30 6.56 16.26
C LEU A 3 2.36 5.74 15.37
N ILE A 4 1.83 6.35 14.33
CA ILE A 4 0.88 5.71 13.42
C ILE A 4 1.54 5.48 12.06
N VAL A 5 1.42 4.25 11.57
CA VAL A 5 1.69 3.90 10.18
C VAL A 5 0.35 3.81 9.44
N SER A 6 0.23 4.50 8.31
CA SER A 6 -1.01 4.52 7.53
C SER A 6 -0.75 3.98 6.12
N LYS A 7 -1.42 2.90 5.73
CA LYS A 7 -1.37 2.38 4.36
C LYS A 7 -2.63 2.79 3.60
N PHE A 8 -2.45 3.28 2.37
CA PHE A 8 -3.56 3.64 1.49
C PHE A 8 -3.63 2.68 0.30
N GLY A 9 -4.81 2.07 0.12
CA GLY A 9 -5.09 1.15 -0.97
C GLY A 9 -5.21 1.84 -2.33
N GLY A 10 -5.23 1.04 -3.40
CA GLY A 10 -5.23 1.57 -4.76
C GLY A 10 -6.45 2.45 -5.08
N THR A 11 -7.64 2.11 -4.60
CA THR A 11 -8.85 2.93 -4.78
C THR A 11 -8.71 4.30 -4.10
N SER A 12 -8.04 4.34 -2.94
CA SER A 12 -7.74 5.57 -2.18
C SER A 12 -6.74 6.48 -2.90
N LEU A 13 -6.01 5.97 -3.90
CA LEU A 13 -4.96 6.67 -4.64
C LEU A 13 -5.17 6.56 -6.17
N ALA A 14 -6.45 6.50 -6.63
CA ALA A 14 -6.77 6.30 -8.04
C ALA A 14 -6.96 7.60 -8.83
N THR A 15 -7.23 8.73 -8.15
CA THR A 15 -7.55 10.02 -8.77
C THR A 15 -6.93 11.17 -7.99
N SER A 16 -6.80 12.35 -8.61
CA SER A 16 -6.33 13.56 -7.90
C SER A 16 -7.21 13.93 -6.71
N SER A 17 -8.53 13.77 -6.82
CA SER A 17 -9.44 14.04 -5.70
C SER A 17 -9.22 13.09 -4.53
N SER A 18 -8.97 11.81 -4.79
CA SER A 18 -8.64 10.86 -3.72
C SER A 18 -7.25 11.10 -3.14
N PHE A 19 -6.27 11.54 -3.94
CA PHE A 19 -4.96 11.99 -3.43
C PHE A 19 -5.07 13.18 -2.48
N LEU A 20 -5.88 14.19 -2.82
CA LEU A 20 -6.14 15.34 -1.95
C LEU A 20 -6.83 14.91 -0.66
N GLN A 21 -7.81 14.01 -0.73
CA GLN A 21 -8.45 13.42 0.44
C GLN A 21 -7.45 12.68 1.35
N VAL A 22 -6.55 11.88 0.76
CA VAL A 22 -5.47 11.22 1.51
C VAL A 22 -4.53 12.24 2.16
N ALA A 23 -4.17 13.31 1.43
CA ALA A 23 -3.33 14.38 2.00
C ALA A 23 -4.00 15.06 3.20
N ASP A 24 -5.30 15.32 3.14
CA ASP A 24 -6.08 15.87 4.25
C ASP A 24 -6.13 14.90 5.44
N ILE A 25 -6.36 13.61 5.19
CA ILE A 25 -6.33 12.58 6.22
C ILE A 25 -4.97 12.53 6.91
N VAL A 26 -3.87 12.48 6.16
CA VAL A 26 -2.52 12.44 6.75
C VAL A 26 -2.24 13.69 7.58
N LYS A 27 -2.52 14.87 7.03
CA LYS A 27 -2.27 16.16 7.69
C LYS A 27 -3.18 16.41 8.90
N SER A 28 -4.34 15.75 9.00
CA SER A 28 -5.27 15.91 10.13
C SER A 28 -4.75 15.30 11.44
N ASN A 29 -3.76 14.41 11.38
CA ASN A 29 -3.13 13.84 12.56
C ASN A 29 -1.61 13.71 12.35
N LYS A 30 -0.84 14.51 13.08
CA LYS A 30 0.63 14.56 13.02
C LYS A 30 1.34 13.26 13.47
N ASP A 31 0.62 12.36 14.12
CA ASP A 31 1.16 11.08 14.56
C ASP A 31 1.20 10.04 13.41
N ARG A 32 0.56 10.33 12.23
CA ARG A 32 0.67 9.57 10.98
C ARG A 32 1.98 9.90 10.27
N ARG A 33 3.06 9.28 10.70
CA ARG A 33 4.41 9.64 10.23
C ARG A 33 4.92 8.78 9.09
N TYR A 34 4.53 7.50 9.01
CA TYR A 34 4.97 6.63 7.93
C TYR A 34 3.77 6.18 7.10
N ILE A 35 3.84 6.49 5.81
CA ILE A 35 2.75 6.27 4.88
C ILE A 35 3.17 5.21 3.86
N VAL A 36 2.35 4.16 3.69
CA VAL A 36 2.58 3.15 2.65
C VAL A 36 1.56 3.32 1.53
N ALA A 37 2.06 3.54 0.31
CA ALA A 37 1.22 3.82 -0.86
C ALA A 37 1.15 2.63 -1.81
N SER A 38 -0.07 2.27 -2.24
CA SER A 38 -0.31 1.33 -3.33
C SER A 38 -0.30 2.05 -4.69
N ALA A 39 -0.16 1.29 -5.78
CA ALA A 39 -0.38 1.80 -7.13
C ALA A 39 -1.81 2.33 -7.31
N PRO A 40 -2.07 3.22 -8.28
CA PRO A 40 -3.41 3.71 -8.57
C PRO A 40 -4.37 2.57 -8.92
N GLY A 41 -5.48 2.48 -8.20
CA GLY A 41 -6.57 1.57 -8.47
C GLY A 41 -7.41 2.01 -9.67
N LYS A 42 -8.62 1.47 -9.75
CA LYS A 42 -9.60 1.85 -10.79
C LYS A 42 -10.33 3.13 -10.38
N LYS A 43 -10.54 4.05 -11.33
CA LYS A 43 -11.43 5.20 -11.20
C LYS A 43 -12.92 4.79 -11.26
N GLY A 44 -13.23 3.63 -11.84
CA GLY A 44 -14.58 3.10 -12.02
C GLY A 44 -14.57 1.72 -12.68
N LYS A 45 -15.76 1.19 -13.00
CA LYS A 45 -15.90 -0.19 -13.51
C LYS A 45 -15.21 -0.42 -14.86
N GLU A 46 -15.23 0.57 -15.75
CA GLU A 46 -14.61 0.51 -17.08
C GLU A 46 -13.09 0.76 -17.07
N ASP A 47 -12.54 1.17 -15.95
CA ASP A 47 -11.12 1.50 -15.85
C ASP A 47 -10.25 0.24 -15.61
N THR A 48 -8.99 0.30 -16.04
CA THR A 48 -7.98 -0.73 -15.84
C THR A 48 -6.99 -0.30 -14.77
N LYS A 49 -6.66 -1.18 -13.83
CA LYS A 49 -5.63 -0.89 -12.82
C LYS A 49 -4.28 -0.60 -13.48
N VAL A 50 -3.53 0.33 -12.90
CA VAL A 50 -2.16 0.64 -13.36
C VAL A 50 -1.28 -0.60 -13.35
N THR A 51 -1.36 -1.43 -12.32
CA THR A 51 -0.58 -2.67 -12.24
C THR A 51 -0.89 -3.65 -13.38
N ASP A 52 -2.17 -3.77 -13.78
CA ASP A 52 -2.57 -4.62 -14.90
C ASP A 52 -2.01 -4.08 -16.24
N LEU A 53 -2.03 -2.75 -16.43
CA LEU A 53 -1.43 -2.11 -17.61
C LEU A 53 0.08 -2.31 -17.64
N LEU A 54 0.77 -2.18 -16.51
CA LEU A 54 2.21 -2.41 -16.41
C LEU A 54 2.59 -3.87 -16.71
N TYR A 55 1.81 -4.84 -16.24
CA TYR A 55 2.00 -6.25 -16.61
C TYR A 55 1.82 -6.47 -18.12
N LEU A 56 0.77 -5.90 -18.70
CA LEU A 56 0.54 -5.99 -20.14
C LEU A 56 1.68 -5.32 -20.93
N THR A 57 2.15 -4.14 -20.49
CA THR A 57 3.29 -3.43 -21.10
C THR A 57 4.55 -4.30 -21.11
N TYR A 58 4.86 -4.95 -19.98
CA TYR A 58 5.97 -5.88 -19.89
C TYR A 58 5.81 -7.07 -20.84
N ASP A 59 4.64 -7.71 -20.85
CA ASP A 59 4.38 -8.88 -21.69
C ASP A 59 4.48 -8.53 -23.19
N LEU A 60 3.99 -7.35 -23.62
CA LEU A 60 4.18 -6.84 -24.98
C LEU A 60 5.66 -6.65 -25.32
N ALA A 61 6.41 -5.96 -24.46
CA ALA A 61 7.82 -5.71 -24.67
C ALA A 61 8.64 -7.02 -24.77
N LYS A 62 8.37 -7.99 -23.88
CA LYS A 62 9.01 -9.30 -23.87
C LYS A 62 8.82 -10.07 -25.18
N HIS A 63 7.71 -9.88 -25.87
CA HIS A 63 7.41 -10.51 -27.15
C HIS A 63 7.74 -9.63 -28.35
N ASN A 64 8.50 -8.52 -28.16
CA ASN A 64 8.86 -7.55 -29.20
C ASN A 64 7.64 -6.94 -29.92
N ILE A 65 6.52 -6.80 -29.21
CA ILE A 65 5.31 -6.13 -29.68
C ILE A 65 5.35 -4.68 -29.20
N ASN A 66 4.82 -3.75 -29.98
CA ASN A 66 4.74 -2.34 -29.60
C ASN A 66 3.93 -2.18 -28.31
N PHE A 67 4.55 -1.61 -27.29
CA PHE A 67 3.97 -1.40 -25.95
C PHE A 67 3.66 0.09 -25.66
N ALA A 68 3.99 0.99 -26.57
CA ALA A 68 3.88 2.43 -26.34
C ALA A 68 2.47 2.84 -25.91
N ASP A 69 1.44 2.43 -26.66
CA ASP A 69 0.05 2.81 -26.37
C ASP A 69 -0.42 2.36 -24.97
N THR A 70 0.15 1.25 -24.45
CA THR A 70 -0.21 0.76 -23.12
C THR A 70 0.53 1.54 -22.03
N LEU A 71 1.80 1.86 -22.27
CA LEU A 71 2.61 2.65 -21.34
C LEU A 71 2.11 4.11 -21.30
N ASP A 72 1.74 4.69 -22.43
CA ASP A 72 1.17 6.04 -22.55
C ASP A 72 -0.11 6.18 -21.71
N LYS A 73 -0.97 5.15 -21.68
CA LYS A 73 -2.15 5.13 -20.81
C LYS A 73 -1.80 5.17 -19.33
N VAL A 74 -0.71 4.54 -18.92
CA VAL A 74 -0.22 4.61 -17.55
C VAL A 74 0.29 6.02 -17.26
N GLU A 75 1.08 6.58 -18.15
CA GLU A 75 1.63 7.93 -18.04
C GLU A 75 0.54 8.99 -17.94
N GLU A 76 -0.48 8.92 -18.80
CA GLU A 76 -1.63 9.81 -18.78
C GLU A 76 -2.35 9.82 -17.43
N LYS A 77 -2.55 8.64 -16.81
CA LYS A 77 -3.16 8.55 -15.48
C LYS A 77 -2.36 9.32 -14.42
N TYR A 78 -1.03 9.21 -14.44
CA TYR A 78 -0.19 9.96 -13.50
C TYR A 78 -0.17 11.45 -13.80
N LYS A 79 -0.14 11.87 -15.08
CA LYS A 79 -0.24 13.28 -15.48
C LYS A 79 -1.55 13.92 -15.02
N GLU A 80 -2.66 13.19 -15.12
CA GLU A 80 -3.95 13.64 -14.59
C GLU A 80 -3.93 13.81 -13.05
N ILE A 81 -3.31 12.86 -12.33
CA ILE A 81 -3.17 12.96 -10.85
C ILE A 81 -2.31 14.18 -10.50
N ILE A 82 -1.13 14.33 -11.11
CA ILE A 82 -0.20 15.43 -10.86
C ILE A 82 -0.86 16.78 -11.12
N SER A 83 -1.47 16.93 -12.31
CA SER A 83 -2.16 18.15 -12.71
C SER A 83 -3.33 18.49 -11.79
N GLY A 84 -4.18 17.49 -11.48
CA GLY A 84 -5.33 17.68 -10.60
C GLY A 84 -4.97 17.97 -9.14
N CYS A 85 -3.77 17.56 -8.68
CA CYS A 85 -3.21 17.93 -7.38
C CYS A 85 -2.48 19.29 -7.40
N GLY A 86 -2.35 19.95 -8.56
CA GLY A 86 -1.63 21.21 -8.69
C GLY A 86 -0.12 21.11 -8.47
N LEU A 87 0.46 19.92 -8.67
CA LEU A 87 1.89 19.68 -8.47
C LEU A 87 2.68 20.09 -9.72
N ASN A 88 3.82 20.75 -9.50
CA ASN A 88 4.82 20.95 -10.53
C ASN A 88 5.86 19.84 -10.44
N PHE A 89 5.58 18.71 -11.10
CA PHE A 89 6.40 17.51 -11.06
C PHE A 89 6.50 16.90 -12.47
N ASP A 90 7.72 16.81 -12.97
CA ASP A 90 8.01 16.19 -14.28
C ASP A 90 8.11 14.68 -14.12
N ILE A 91 7.09 13.96 -14.61
CA ILE A 91 7.04 12.50 -14.59
C ILE A 91 7.65 11.87 -15.85
N ASP A 92 7.85 12.62 -16.92
CA ASP A 92 8.32 12.10 -18.21
C ASP A 92 9.71 11.47 -18.10
N VAL A 93 10.54 11.98 -17.19
CA VAL A 93 11.89 11.43 -16.93
C VAL A 93 11.82 9.97 -16.45
N TYR A 94 10.81 9.62 -15.67
CA TYR A 94 10.60 8.25 -15.15
C TYR A 94 10.04 7.33 -16.24
N PHE A 95 9.14 7.82 -17.08
CA PHE A 95 8.60 7.04 -18.20
C PHE A 95 9.64 6.79 -19.29
N LYS A 96 10.56 7.73 -19.47
CA LYS A 96 11.72 7.53 -20.33
C LYS A 96 12.62 6.40 -19.80
N ASP A 97 12.96 6.40 -18.51
CA ASP A 97 13.73 5.32 -17.86
C ASP A 97 13.01 3.97 -17.98
N ILE A 98 11.71 3.90 -17.67
CA ILE A 98 10.90 2.69 -17.81
C ILE A 98 10.95 2.16 -19.25
N THR A 99 10.85 3.06 -20.24
CA THR A 99 10.91 2.70 -21.66
C THR A 99 12.29 2.14 -22.04
N GLU A 100 13.37 2.72 -21.56
CA GLU A 100 14.74 2.25 -21.78
C GLU A 100 14.94 0.86 -21.14
N LYS A 101 14.50 0.68 -19.89
CA LYS A 101 14.57 -0.61 -19.19
C LYS A 101 13.76 -1.71 -19.89
N LEU A 102 12.59 -1.41 -20.42
CA LEU A 102 11.79 -2.35 -21.21
C LEU A 102 12.53 -2.80 -22.48
N LYS A 103 13.21 -1.88 -23.17
CA LYS A 103 13.99 -2.18 -24.38
C LYS A 103 15.28 -2.96 -24.09
N GLU A 104 15.91 -2.74 -22.95
CA GLU A 104 17.09 -3.44 -22.48
C GLU A 104 16.79 -4.86 -21.96
N GLY A 105 15.54 -5.18 -21.62
CA GLY A 105 15.12 -6.47 -21.08
C GLY A 105 15.19 -6.50 -19.54
N THR A 106 14.29 -5.81 -18.89
CA THR A 106 14.15 -5.79 -17.43
C THR A 106 13.25 -6.95 -16.90
N THR A 107 13.06 -7.02 -15.58
CA THR A 107 12.17 -8.02 -14.95
C THR A 107 10.73 -7.54 -14.91
N LYS A 108 9.80 -8.51 -14.83
CA LYS A 108 8.37 -8.23 -14.67
C LYS A 108 8.07 -7.51 -13.35
N GLU A 109 8.77 -7.88 -12.31
CA GLU A 109 8.66 -7.30 -10.99
C GLU A 109 9.09 -5.83 -10.96
N TYR A 110 10.19 -5.50 -11.67
CA TYR A 110 10.61 -4.10 -11.79
C TYR A 110 9.52 -3.25 -12.44
N ILE A 111 8.95 -3.69 -13.56
CA ILE A 111 7.91 -2.93 -14.25
C ILE A 111 6.66 -2.80 -13.37
N ALA A 112 6.22 -3.89 -12.73
CA ALA A 112 5.06 -3.86 -11.84
C ALA A 112 5.26 -2.88 -10.68
N SER A 113 6.44 -2.87 -10.05
CA SER A 113 6.75 -2.01 -8.90
C SER A 113 6.68 -0.51 -9.21
N ARG A 114 6.81 -0.13 -10.48
CA ARG A 114 6.77 1.29 -10.88
C ARG A 114 5.41 1.94 -10.59
N GLY A 115 4.34 1.14 -10.50
CA GLY A 115 3.04 1.64 -10.06
C GLY A 115 3.06 2.23 -8.66
N GLU A 116 3.54 1.47 -7.69
CA GLU A 116 3.66 1.91 -6.29
C GLU A 116 4.74 2.97 -6.14
N TYR A 117 5.89 2.79 -6.81
CA TYR A 117 7.00 3.75 -6.78
C TYR A 117 6.56 5.16 -7.17
N LEU A 118 5.95 5.32 -8.35
CA LEU A 118 5.51 6.62 -8.85
C LEU A 118 4.40 7.22 -7.97
N ASN A 119 3.49 6.38 -7.49
CA ASN A 119 2.39 6.82 -6.64
C ASN A 119 2.90 7.35 -5.30
N ALA A 120 3.81 6.62 -4.65
CA ALA A 120 4.44 7.05 -3.40
C ALA A 120 5.26 8.33 -3.58
N LEU A 121 5.99 8.45 -4.68
CA LEU A 121 6.78 9.64 -5.01
C LEU A 121 5.90 10.88 -5.21
N ILE A 122 4.76 10.76 -5.89
CA ILE A 122 3.80 11.86 -6.05
C ILE A 122 3.17 12.22 -4.71
N LEU A 123 2.77 11.22 -3.91
CA LEU A 123 2.19 11.44 -2.60
C LEU A 123 3.17 12.14 -1.65
N SER A 124 4.44 11.73 -1.64
CA SER A 124 5.47 12.37 -0.80
C SER A 124 5.60 13.86 -1.09
N LYS A 125 5.58 14.25 -2.36
CA LYS A 125 5.61 15.66 -2.78
C LYS A 125 4.34 16.42 -2.38
N LEU A 126 3.18 15.78 -2.44
CA LEU A 126 1.91 16.40 -2.09
C LEU A 126 1.78 16.69 -0.59
N ILE A 127 2.24 15.76 0.23
CA ILE A 127 2.13 15.90 1.70
C ILE A 127 3.37 16.53 2.35
N GLY A 128 4.51 16.59 1.62
CA GLY A 128 5.77 17.16 2.10
C GLY A 128 6.56 16.23 3.01
N TYR A 129 6.38 14.90 2.87
CA TYR A 129 7.15 13.87 3.57
C TYR A 129 8.31 13.39 2.69
N ASP A 130 9.34 12.83 3.31
CA ASP A 130 10.44 12.20 2.58
C ASP A 130 9.95 11.00 1.78
N PHE A 131 10.55 10.75 0.63
CA PHE A 131 10.35 9.53 -0.13
C PHE A 131 11.46 8.54 0.20
N VAL A 132 11.10 7.33 0.60
CA VAL A 132 12.03 6.22 0.85
C VAL A 132 11.65 5.06 -0.07
N ASP A 133 12.55 4.66 -0.98
CA ASP A 133 12.28 3.53 -1.87
C ASP A 133 12.15 2.23 -1.05
N ALA A 134 11.18 1.41 -1.39
CA ALA A 134 10.99 0.11 -0.75
C ALA A 134 12.25 -0.79 -0.86
N CYS A 135 13.04 -0.64 -1.91
CA CYS A 135 14.32 -1.34 -2.06
C CYS A 135 15.36 -0.99 -0.98
N GLU A 136 15.21 0.13 -0.28
CA GLU A 136 16.10 0.53 0.80
C GLU A 136 15.75 -0.14 2.12
N VAL A 137 14.50 -0.61 2.28
CA VAL A 137 13.97 -1.09 3.57
C VAL A 137 13.36 -2.49 3.54
N ILE A 138 13.05 -3.03 2.35
CA ILE A 138 12.46 -4.37 2.19
C ILE A 138 13.43 -5.25 1.42
N PHE A 139 13.85 -6.35 2.04
CA PHE A 139 14.83 -7.26 1.46
C PHE A 139 14.29 -8.67 1.32
N PHE A 140 14.70 -9.32 0.22
CA PHE A 140 14.44 -10.70 -0.07
C PHE A 140 15.77 -11.47 -0.20
N ASP A 141 15.73 -12.80 -0.08
CA ASP A 141 16.84 -13.66 -0.47
C ASP A 141 16.81 -13.95 -1.99
N GLU A 142 17.78 -14.73 -2.47
CA GLU A 142 17.88 -15.10 -3.89
C GLU A 142 16.67 -15.92 -4.37
N GLU A 143 16.00 -16.64 -3.47
CA GLU A 143 14.79 -17.42 -3.76
C GLU A 143 13.49 -16.59 -3.65
N GLY A 144 13.59 -15.31 -3.32
CA GLY A 144 12.46 -14.40 -3.18
C GLY A 144 11.70 -14.51 -1.84
N ARG A 145 12.33 -15.10 -0.80
CA ARG A 145 11.76 -15.12 0.55
C ARG A 145 12.11 -13.84 1.30
N PHE A 146 11.17 -13.30 2.03
CA PHE A 146 11.37 -12.07 2.81
C PHE A 146 12.43 -12.26 3.91
N LEU A 147 13.44 -11.39 3.92
CA LEU A 147 14.51 -11.33 4.92
C LEU A 147 14.11 -10.39 6.07
N GLN A 148 13.44 -10.97 7.06
CA GLN A 148 12.82 -10.25 8.17
C GLN A 148 13.83 -9.38 8.94
N ASP A 149 14.89 -9.96 9.49
CA ASP A 149 15.84 -9.25 10.36
C ASP A 149 16.50 -8.10 9.61
N LYS A 150 17.00 -8.35 8.40
CA LYS A 150 17.63 -7.31 7.57
C LYS A 150 16.68 -6.16 7.26
N SER A 151 15.41 -6.47 7.00
CA SER A 151 14.41 -5.43 6.69
C SER A 151 14.05 -4.62 7.93
N TYR A 152 13.91 -5.25 9.09
CA TYR A 152 13.64 -4.51 10.32
C TYR A 152 14.80 -3.63 10.74
N ASP A 153 16.05 -4.09 10.63
CA ASP A 153 17.24 -3.26 10.89
C ASP A 153 17.26 -2.02 9.97
N ALA A 154 16.94 -2.20 8.68
CA ALA A 154 16.88 -1.08 7.74
C ALA A 154 15.72 -0.11 8.04
N ILE A 155 14.56 -0.60 8.46
CA ILE A 155 13.43 0.24 8.86
C ILE A 155 13.73 1.02 10.14
N VAL A 156 14.42 0.42 11.11
CA VAL A 156 14.87 1.15 12.32
C VAL A 156 15.80 2.29 11.92
N LYS A 157 16.76 2.05 11.02
CA LYS A 157 17.64 3.08 10.51
C LYS A 157 16.88 4.16 9.73
N MET A 158 15.95 3.79 8.87
CA MET A 158 15.06 4.74 8.18
C MET A 158 14.32 5.65 9.18
N LYS A 159 13.82 5.09 10.30
CA LYS A 159 13.14 5.86 11.35
C LYS A 159 14.06 6.88 12.02
N GLU A 160 15.35 6.56 12.15
CA GLU A 160 16.37 7.49 12.71
C GLU A 160 16.69 8.63 11.74
N GLU A 161 16.68 8.36 10.43
CA GLU A 161 17.04 9.30 9.37
C GLU A 161 15.86 10.18 8.91
N HIS A 162 14.61 9.68 9.01
CA HIS A 162 13.40 10.32 8.50
C HIS A 162 12.32 10.41 9.59
N GLU A 163 11.96 11.62 9.98
CA GLU A 163 10.85 11.84 10.93
C GLU A 163 9.50 11.39 10.34
N CYS A 164 9.30 11.66 9.06
CA CYS A 164 8.09 11.28 8.29
C CYS A 164 8.51 10.81 6.90
N ALA A 165 7.96 9.67 6.45
CA ALA A 165 8.27 9.13 5.13
C ALA A 165 7.07 8.52 4.43
N VAL A 166 7.11 8.53 3.07
CA VAL A 166 6.23 7.76 2.20
C VAL A 166 7.04 6.63 1.58
N ILE A 167 6.58 5.41 1.76
CA ILE A 167 7.22 4.18 1.29
C ILE A 167 6.29 3.53 0.25
N PRO A 168 6.78 3.15 -0.95
CA PRO A 168 6.00 2.32 -1.86
C PRO A 168 5.71 0.96 -1.23
N GLY A 169 4.49 0.45 -1.36
CA GLY A 169 4.16 -0.91 -0.96
C GLY A 169 4.59 -1.95 -1.99
N PHE A 170 4.34 -3.25 -1.70
CA PHE A 170 4.35 -4.36 -2.64
C PHE A 170 5.72 -4.96 -2.99
N TYR A 171 6.83 -4.25 -2.95
CA TYR A 171 8.12 -4.71 -3.44
C TYR A 171 9.29 -4.40 -2.50
N GLY A 172 10.45 -4.90 -2.84
CA GLY A 172 11.76 -4.64 -2.26
C GLY A 172 12.84 -5.14 -3.21
N GLN A 173 14.01 -5.50 -2.70
CA GLN A 173 15.10 -6.01 -3.52
C GLN A 173 15.76 -7.26 -2.94
N ASP A 174 16.37 -8.07 -3.83
CA ASP A 174 17.25 -9.18 -3.45
C ASP A 174 18.72 -8.73 -3.31
N PRO A 175 19.66 -9.62 -2.91
CA PRO A 175 21.07 -9.26 -2.71
C PRO A 175 21.79 -8.76 -3.97
N THR A 176 21.25 -9.02 -5.16
CA THR A 176 21.79 -8.54 -6.44
C THR A 176 21.29 -7.14 -6.79
N GLY A 177 20.39 -6.57 -6.01
CA GLY A 177 19.69 -5.33 -6.31
C GLY A 177 18.50 -5.49 -7.28
N THR A 178 18.15 -6.74 -7.60
CA THR A 178 16.98 -7.01 -8.45
C THR A 178 15.71 -6.83 -7.66
N VAL A 179 14.75 -6.09 -8.23
CA VAL A 179 13.43 -5.89 -7.61
C VAL A 179 12.69 -7.21 -7.51
N ARG A 180 12.15 -7.47 -6.33
CA ARG A 180 11.27 -8.59 -6.00
C ARG A 180 9.94 -8.07 -5.47
N THR A 181 8.86 -8.79 -5.73
CA THR A 181 7.51 -8.41 -5.28
C THR A 181 6.94 -9.46 -4.36
N PHE A 182 6.10 -9.03 -3.40
CA PHE A 182 5.26 -9.96 -2.65
C PHE A 182 4.19 -10.57 -3.58
N SER A 183 3.81 -11.82 -3.31
CA SER A 183 2.89 -12.57 -4.17
C SER A 183 1.46 -12.05 -4.14
N ARG A 184 0.96 -11.66 -2.96
CA ARG A 184 -0.41 -11.15 -2.73
C ARG A 184 -0.43 -10.17 -1.57
N GLY A 185 -1.40 -9.24 -1.57
CA GLY A 185 -1.60 -8.29 -0.47
C GLY A 185 -0.36 -7.45 -0.13
N GLY A 186 0.57 -7.29 -1.08
CA GLY A 186 1.90 -6.76 -0.82
C GLY A 186 1.91 -5.35 -0.23
N GLY A 187 0.93 -4.51 -0.57
CA GLY A 187 0.79 -3.19 0.06
C GLY A 187 0.40 -3.29 1.54
N ASP A 188 -0.55 -4.19 1.88
CA ASP A 188 -0.98 -4.42 3.27
C ASP A 188 0.17 -5.04 4.08
N LEU A 189 0.87 -6.02 3.48
CA LEU A 189 2.02 -6.66 4.11
C LEU A 189 3.17 -5.66 4.34
N THR A 190 3.47 -4.78 3.37
CA THR A 190 4.46 -3.72 3.56
C THR A 190 4.05 -2.79 4.71
N GLY A 191 2.77 -2.41 4.81
CA GLY A 191 2.26 -1.60 5.92
C GLY A 191 2.51 -2.26 7.28
N SER A 192 2.25 -3.54 7.39
CA SER A 192 2.50 -4.31 8.62
C SER A 192 3.99 -4.44 8.95
N ILE A 193 4.83 -4.72 7.94
CA ILE A 193 6.29 -4.80 8.11
C ILE A 193 6.86 -3.45 8.60
N VAL A 194 6.46 -2.35 7.96
CA VAL A 194 6.87 -1.00 8.37
C VAL A 194 6.38 -0.71 9.78
N SER A 195 5.11 -1.03 10.11
CA SER A 195 4.55 -0.82 11.45
C SER A 195 5.34 -1.52 12.54
N ARG A 196 5.70 -2.78 12.33
CA ARG A 196 6.56 -3.52 13.27
C ARG A 196 7.96 -2.92 13.34
N GLY A 197 8.59 -2.64 12.21
CA GLY A 197 9.96 -2.14 12.17
C GLY A 197 10.14 -0.78 12.83
N VAL A 198 9.16 0.13 12.71
CA VAL A 198 9.20 1.44 13.40
C VAL A 198 8.69 1.35 14.85
N GLY A 199 8.13 0.21 15.28
CA GLY A 199 7.46 0.07 16.58
C GLY A 199 6.26 1.00 16.69
N ALA A 200 5.31 0.86 15.78
CA ALA A 200 4.10 1.67 15.73
C ALA A 200 3.14 1.33 16.89
N ASP A 201 2.41 2.32 17.38
CA ASP A 201 1.32 2.13 18.33
C ASP A 201 0.01 1.70 17.64
N LEU A 202 -0.13 2.05 16.34
CA LEU A 202 -1.29 1.74 15.52
C LEU A 202 -0.89 1.58 14.05
N TYR A 203 -1.45 0.56 13.39
CA TYR A 203 -1.45 0.43 11.93
C TYR A 203 -2.84 0.75 11.38
N GLU A 204 -2.97 1.82 10.61
CA GLU A 204 -4.19 2.17 9.89
C GLU A 204 -4.15 1.62 8.46
N ASN A 205 -5.13 0.79 8.10
CA ASN A 205 -5.35 0.34 6.73
C ASN A 205 -6.53 1.10 6.12
N TRP A 206 -6.24 2.06 5.25
CA TRP A 206 -7.21 2.91 4.56
C TRP A 206 -7.61 2.28 3.23
N THR A 207 -8.90 2.03 3.07
CA THR A 207 -9.52 1.38 1.92
C THR A 207 -10.82 2.11 1.52
N ASP A 208 -11.66 1.50 0.68
CA ASP A 208 -12.95 2.05 0.22
C ASP A 208 -14.17 1.54 1.02
N VAL A 209 -13.94 0.78 2.09
CA VAL A 209 -14.98 0.30 3.00
C VAL A 209 -14.71 0.71 4.43
N SER A 210 -15.77 0.89 5.23
CA SER A 210 -15.69 1.36 6.63
C SER A 210 -15.44 0.22 7.63
N GLY A 211 -14.63 -0.79 7.26
CA GLY A 211 -14.33 -1.93 8.11
C GLY A 211 -15.17 -3.16 7.76
N PHE A 212 -15.35 -4.06 8.73
CA PHE A 212 -16.07 -5.32 8.58
C PHE A 212 -17.53 -5.16 8.95
N LEU A 213 -18.39 -5.88 8.22
CA LEU A 213 -19.83 -5.93 8.45
C LEU A 213 -20.23 -7.34 8.88
N SER A 214 -21.28 -7.44 9.70
CA SER A 214 -21.82 -8.71 10.21
C SER A 214 -22.42 -9.63 9.13
N ALA A 215 -22.65 -9.10 7.92
CA ALA A 215 -23.11 -9.84 6.76
C ALA A 215 -22.79 -9.07 5.47
N ASP A 216 -22.85 -9.76 4.33
CA ASP A 216 -22.67 -9.13 3.01
C ASP A 216 -23.83 -8.14 2.74
N PRO A 217 -23.53 -6.84 2.52
CA PRO A 217 -24.54 -5.81 2.26
C PRO A 217 -25.31 -6.01 0.95
N ARG A 218 -24.84 -6.88 0.06
CA ARG A 218 -25.56 -7.29 -1.16
C ARG A 218 -26.67 -8.29 -0.87
N ILE A 219 -26.62 -8.96 0.28
CA ILE A 219 -27.57 -10.01 0.70
C ILE A 219 -28.45 -9.52 1.84
N VAL A 220 -27.87 -8.89 2.84
CA VAL A 220 -28.57 -8.41 4.04
C VAL A 220 -28.66 -6.89 4.00
N HIS A 221 -29.88 -6.36 4.11
CA HIS A 221 -30.09 -4.93 4.16
C HIS A 221 -29.64 -4.35 5.52
N ASN A 222 -28.79 -3.31 5.50
CA ASN A 222 -28.25 -2.64 6.70
C ASN A 222 -27.56 -3.59 7.69
N PRO A 223 -26.53 -4.36 7.28
CA PRO A 223 -25.77 -5.17 8.21
C PRO A 223 -25.06 -4.27 9.23
N ARG A 224 -24.92 -4.78 10.46
CA ARG A 224 -24.21 -4.03 11.51
C ARG A 224 -22.73 -3.96 11.19
N GLN A 225 -22.12 -2.81 11.47
CA GLN A 225 -20.68 -2.69 11.51
C GLN A 225 -20.11 -3.44 12.71
N ILE A 226 -18.98 -4.09 12.54
CA ILE A 226 -18.24 -4.75 13.60
C ILE A 226 -17.18 -3.76 14.08
N ASP A 227 -17.27 -3.33 15.33
CA ASP A 227 -16.36 -2.32 15.89
C ASP A 227 -14.98 -2.90 16.18
N GLU A 228 -14.92 -4.15 16.67
CA GLU A 228 -13.68 -4.82 17.06
C GLU A 228 -13.73 -6.32 16.74
N ILE A 229 -12.61 -6.86 16.24
CA ILE A 229 -12.37 -8.29 16.03
C ILE A 229 -10.96 -8.67 16.45
N THR A 230 -10.75 -9.95 16.72
CA THR A 230 -9.42 -10.52 16.98
C THR A 230 -8.73 -10.93 15.67
N TYR A 231 -7.43 -11.20 15.74
CA TYR A 231 -6.68 -11.79 14.62
C TYR A 231 -7.24 -13.15 14.20
N SER A 232 -7.67 -13.97 15.16
CA SER A 232 -8.31 -15.27 14.89
C SER A 232 -9.64 -15.10 14.20
N GLU A 233 -10.49 -14.18 14.65
CA GLU A 233 -11.77 -13.88 14.01
C GLU A 233 -11.58 -13.30 12.59
N LEU A 234 -10.58 -12.43 12.37
CA LEU A 234 -10.25 -11.94 11.03
C LEU A 234 -9.92 -13.08 10.08
N ARG A 235 -9.10 -14.05 10.52
CA ARG A 235 -8.74 -15.21 9.71
C ARG A 235 -9.96 -16.03 9.32
N GLU A 236 -10.87 -16.29 10.28
CA GLU A 236 -12.12 -17.00 10.00
C GLU A 236 -13.02 -16.24 9.01
N LEU A 237 -13.12 -14.91 9.16
CA LEU A 237 -13.86 -14.05 8.23
C LEU A 237 -13.23 -14.08 6.80
N SER A 238 -11.92 -14.11 6.72
CA SER A 238 -11.20 -14.21 5.43
C SER A 238 -11.48 -15.55 4.74
N TYR A 239 -11.48 -16.66 5.48
CA TYR A 239 -11.87 -17.97 4.95
C TYR A 239 -13.35 -18.03 4.53
N ALA A 240 -14.21 -17.28 5.20
CA ALA A 240 -15.62 -17.13 4.83
C ALA A 240 -15.84 -16.19 3.60
N GLY A 241 -14.76 -15.60 3.05
CA GLY A 241 -14.80 -14.77 1.85
C GLY A 241 -14.87 -13.26 2.09
N ALA A 242 -14.69 -12.79 3.32
CA ALA A 242 -14.54 -11.37 3.60
C ALA A 242 -13.13 -10.90 3.16
N SER A 243 -13.04 -10.11 2.09
CA SER A 243 -11.78 -9.69 1.47
C SER A 243 -11.43 -8.21 1.73
N VAL A 244 -11.56 -7.77 2.98
CA VAL A 244 -11.25 -6.37 3.36
C VAL A 244 -9.75 -6.20 3.60
N LEU A 245 -9.11 -7.17 4.24
CA LEU A 245 -7.68 -7.22 4.53
C LEU A 245 -7.18 -8.63 4.23
N HIS A 246 -6.01 -8.73 3.58
CA HIS A 246 -5.40 -10.04 3.31
C HIS A 246 -4.84 -10.64 4.61
N GLU A 247 -5.15 -11.92 4.90
CA GLU A 247 -4.75 -12.57 6.16
C GLU A 247 -3.23 -12.59 6.40
N GLU A 248 -2.43 -12.72 5.33
CA GLU A 248 -0.96 -12.68 5.43
C GLU A 248 -0.44 -11.32 5.92
N ALA A 249 -1.22 -10.24 5.74
CA ALA A 249 -0.82 -8.91 6.18
C ALA A 249 -0.72 -8.78 7.70
N ILE A 250 -1.37 -9.64 8.48
CA ILE A 250 -1.28 -9.62 9.94
C ILE A 250 -0.04 -10.34 10.49
N LEU A 251 0.59 -11.21 9.69
CA LEU A 251 1.69 -12.07 10.16
C LEU A 251 2.85 -11.28 10.80
N PRO A 252 3.32 -10.14 10.26
CA PRO A 252 4.37 -9.35 10.89
C PRO A 252 3.99 -8.77 12.26
N LEU A 253 2.70 -8.60 12.53
CA LEU A 253 2.18 -7.96 13.76
C LEU A 253 1.81 -8.96 14.86
N ILE A 254 1.78 -10.26 14.52
CA ILE A 254 1.51 -11.31 15.52
C ILE A 254 2.62 -11.29 16.59
N GLY A 255 2.22 -11.12 17.84
CA GLY A 255 3.14 -11.06 19.00
C GLY A 255 3.71 -9.68 19.31
N GLU A 256 3.45 -8.67 18.49
CA GLU A 256 3.92 -7.28 18.68
C GLU A 256 2.85 -6.38 19.34
N ASP A 257 1.63 -6.88 19.55
CA ASP A 257 0.49 -6.15 20.14
C ASP A 257 0.14 -4.81 19.42
N ILE A 258 0.49 -4.68 18.13
CA ILE A 258 0.17 -3.52 17.32
C ILE A 258 -1.23 -3.72 16.73
N PRO A 259 -2.25 -2.95 17.15
CA PRO A 259 -3.58 -3.06 16.59
C PRO A 259 -3.62 -2.57 15.13
N ILE A 260 -4.57 -3.11 14.35
CA ILE A 260 -4.83 -2.66 12.98
C ILE A 260 -6.20 -2.00 12.96
N GLN A 261 -6.31 -0.79 12.44
CA GLN A 261 -7.60 -0.15 12.22
C GLN A 261 -7.90 -0.05 10.72
N VAL A 262 -8.96 -0.72 10.29
CA VAL A 262 -9.49 -0.62 8.93
C VAL A 262 -10.38 0.61 8.84
N LYS A 263 -10.04 1.53 7.93
CA LYS A 263 -10.74 2.82 7.79
C LYS A 263 -11.12 3.10 6.35
N ASN A 264 -12.18 3.91 6.19
CA ASN A 264 -12.66 4.33 4.88
C ASN A 264 -12.06 5.69 4.47
N THR A 265 -11.31 5.70 3.38
CA THR A 265 -10.73 6.93 2.84
C THR A 265 -11.80 7.97 2.43
N PHE A 266 -12.96 7.50 1.95
CA PHE A 266 -14.05 8.36 1.47
C PHE A 266 -15.05 8.75 2.56
N LYS A 267 -14.90 8.16 3.77
CA LYS A 267 -15.66 8.46 4.98
C LYS A 267 -14.73 8.41 6.20
N PRO A 268 -13.76 9.35 6.28
CA PRO A 268 -12.72 9.30 7.31
C PRO A 268 -13.26 9.47 8.73
N GLU A 269 -14.48 10.01 8.88
CA GLU A 269 -15.21 10.12 10.14
C GLU A 269 -15.72 8.79 10.69
N ASP A 270 -15.91 7.78 9.83
CA ASP A 270 -16.34 6.44 10.27
C ASP A 270 -15.24 5.82 11.15
N LYS A 271 -15.66 5.20 12.27
CA LYS A 271 -14.72 4.55 13.20
C LYS A 271 -13.91 3.44 12.53
N GLY A 272 -14.53 2.72 11.60
CA GLY A 272 -13.95 1.52 11.02
C GLY A 272 -14.00 0.32 11.97
N THR A 273 -13.19 -0.70 11.70
CA THR A 273 -13.06 -1.89 12.56
C THR A 273 -11.65 -1.94 13.12
N LEU A 274 -11.54 -2.09 14.44
CA LEU A 274 -10.28 -2.33 15.13
C LEU A 274 -9.99 -3.84 15.16
N ILE A 275 -8.79 -4.24 14.80
CA ILE A 275 -8.32 -5.63 14.85
C ILE A 275 -7.22 -5.70 15.90
N VAL A 276 -7.43 -6.53 16.92
CA VAL A 276 -6.54 -6.64 18.08
C VAL A 276 -6.00 -8.07 18.23
N SER A 277 -4.94 -8.21 19.03
CA SER A 277 -4.45 -9.55 19.40
C SER A 277 -5.47 -10.29 20.27
N ASP A 278 -5.50 -11.62 20.14
CA ASP A 278 -6.41 -12.48 20.93
C ASP A 278 -6.20 -12.33 22.46
N ALA A 279 -5.00 -11.89 22.88
CA ALA A 279 -4.67 -11.68 24.27
C ALA A 279 -5.40 -10.49 24.92
N LYS A 280 -5.71 -9.44 24.14
CA LYS A 280 -6.39 -8.23 24.65
C LYS A 280 -7.88 -8.45 24.93
N THR A 281 -8.53 -9.34 24.20
CA THR A 281 -9.98 -9.59 24.35
C THR A 281 -10.33 -10.46 25.56
N GLN A 282 -9.39 -11.18 26.15
CA GLN A 282 -9.65 -12.01 27.34
C GLN A 282 -9.82 -11.19 28.63
N THR A 283 -9.35 -9.95 28.68
CA THR A 283 -9.42 -9.08 29.87
C THR A 283 -10.67 -8.22 29.95
N ASP A 284 -11.37 -7.96 28.85
CA ASP A 284 -12.50 -7.01 28.81
C ASP A 284 -13.89 -7.68 28.66
N ARG A 285 -13.97 -9.02 28.66
CA ARG A 285 -15.24 -9.77 28.53
C ARG A 285 -15.70 -10.45 29.83
N ILE A 286 -15.22 -9.96 31.00
CA ILE A 286 -15.72 -10.42 32.34
C ILE A 286 -16.61 -9.36 32.94
#